data_dd25376bac2d4929e1c409e25500ac62
#
_entry.id   dd25376bac2d4929e1c409e25500ac62
#
_cell.length_a   1.000
_cell.length_b   1.000
_cell.length_c   1.000
_cell.angle_alpha   90.00
_cell.angle_beta   90.00
_cell.angle_gamma   90.00
#
_symmetry.space_group_name_H-M   'P 1'
#
loop_
_entity.id
_entity.type
_entity.pdbx_description
1 polymer ?
#
loop_
_entity_poly.entity_id
_entity_poly.type
_entity_poly.pdbx_seq_one_letter_code
_entity_poly.pdbx_strand_id
1 'polypeptide(L)'
;NEQYQRNVDAVVAQYDAAEGTLTEISDQVQNVHSLILKAVNGTNNDETSRNIFSETLQQTKDGVLKSLNAVNLDKYILGGVNNKTTPYTLDEAGNLFFNGVNVDDISFTDGVYLDENGNQVPLSKETYIDIGLGLRMHGDNFNKDTAFQMSFSGIAWTGYGISEINYTDKNGDEVTEEVSNNVYQIMSSMQEALEENDMNRLGALNDHMKKQYDTILKGIAELG
;
A
#
# COMPACT_ATOMS: atom_id res chain seq x y z
N ASN A 1 26.54 -27.18 1.69
CA ASN A 1 26.24 -26.53 0.41
C ASN A 1 24.77 -26.60 -0.03
N GLU A 2 24.08 -27.73 0.19
CA GLU A 2 22.66 -27.85 -0.18
C GLU A 2 21.74 -26.95 0.65
N GLN A 3 22.03 -26.71 1.93
CA GLN A 3 21.24 -25.81 2.77
C GLN A 3 21.42 -24.37 2.34
N TYR A 4 22.62 -23.99 1.95
CA TYR A 4 22.90 -22.67 1.40
C TYR A 4 22.09 -22.42 0.11
N GLN A 5 22.12 -23.40 -0.82
CA GLN A 5 21.34 -23.30 -2.06
C GLN A 5 19.83 -23.15 -1.77
N ARG A 6 19.29 -23.95 -0.86
CA ARG A 6 17.86 -23.83 -0.45
C ARG A 6 17.54 -22.46 0.15
N ASN A 7 18.44 -21.88 0.93
CA ASN A 7 18.24 -20.55 1.50
C ASN A 7 18.21 -19.48 0.40
N VAL A 8 19.12 -19.54 -0.56
CA VAL A 8 19.14 -18.62 -1.71
C VAL A 8 17.87 -18.75 -2.55
N ASP A 9 17.48 -19.99 -2.88
CA ASP A 9 16.26 -20.25 -3.66
C ASP A 9 15.00 -19.72 -2.94
N ALA A 10 14.94 -19.87 -1.61
CA ALA A 10 13.82 -19.34 -0.81
C ALA A 10 13.78 -17.81 -0.79
N VAL A 11 14.94 -17.14 -0.71
CA VAL A 11 15.05 -15.68 -0.80
C VAL A 11 14.55 -15.20 -2.16
N VAL A 12 15.09 -15.77 -3.25
CA VAL A 12 14.69 -15.40 -4.62
C VAL A 12 13.20 -15.57 -4.81
N ALA A 13 12.61 -16.70 -4.41
CA ALA A 13 11.18 -16.94 -4.54
C ALA A 13 10.34 -15.94 -3.74
N GLN A 14 10.81 -15.49 -2.57
CA GLN A 14 10.11 -14.49 -1.77
C GLN A 14 10.15 -13.10 -2.40
N TYR A 15 11.29 -12.71 -2.95
CA TYR A 15 11.46 -11.43 -3.65
C TYR A 15 10.64 -11.40 -4.94
N ASP A 16 10.70 -12.45 -5.76
CA ASP A 16 9.90 -12.58 -6.99
C ASP A 16 8.40 -12.48 -6.69
N ALA A 17 7.93 -13.13 -5.62
CA ALA A 17 6.54 -13.08 -5.21
C ALA A 17 6.13 -11.67 -4.74
N ALA A 18 6.97 -10.98 -3.98
CA ALA A 18 6.70 -9.61 -3.53
C ALA A 18 6.74 -8.61 -4.70
N GLU A 19 7.73 -8.71 -5.59
CA GLU A 19 7.83 -7.89 -6.80
C GLU A 19 6.60 -8.07 -7.70
N GLY A 20 6.22 -9.31 -7.98
CA GLY A 20 5.04 -9.62 -8.80
C GLY A 20 3.75 -9.06 -8.20
N THR A 21 3.58 -9.17 -6.89
CA THR A 21 2.41 -8.63 -6.19
C THR A 21 2.38 -7.10 -6.21
N LEU A 22 3.52 -6.44 -6.01
CA LEU A 22 3.61 -4.98 -6.12
C LEU A 22 3.39 -4.50 -7.56
N THR A 23 3.86 -5.23 -8.54
CA THR A 23 3.61 -4.92 -9.97
C THR A 23 2.12 -4.98 -10.27
N GLU A 24 1.41 -5.98 -9.76
CA GLU A 24 -0.06 -6.07 -9.91
C GLU A 24 -0.77 -4.87 -9.27
N ILE A 25 -0.38 -4.48 -8.05
CA ILE A 25 -0.93 -3.29 -7.38
C ILE A 25 -0.59 -2.02 -8.16
N SER A 26 0.64 -1.89 -8.67
CA SER A 26 1.08 -0.78 -9.51
C SER A 26 0.19 -0.61 -10.75
N ASP A 27 -0.09 -1.70 -11.47
CA ASP A 27 -0.95 -1.69 -12.65
C ASP A 27 -2.39 -1.25 -12.29
N GLN A 28 -2.91 -1.71 -11.15
CA GLN A 28 -4.23 -1.31 -10.65
C GLN A 28 -4.28 0.19 -10.31
N VAL A 29 -3.26 0.72 -9.64
CA VAL A 29 -3.15 2.15 -9.32
C VAL A 29 -3.04 3.00 -10.59
N GLN A 30 -2.25 2.57 -11.58
CA GLN A 30 -2.11 3.25 -12.86
C GLN A 30 -3.43 3.28 -13.63
N ASN A 31 -4.19 2.19 -13.60
CA ASN A 31 -5.51 2.12 -14.22
C ASN A 31 -6.49 3.10 -13.55
N VAL A 32 -6.47 3.20 -12.22
CA VAL A 32 -7.25 4.20 -11.47
C VAL A 32 -6.86 5.61 -11.87
N HIS A 33 -5.55 5.92 -11.89
CA HIS A 33 -5.07 7.24 -12.31
C HIS A 33 -5.63 7.63 -13.69
N SER A 34 -5.57 6.72 -14.66
CA SER A 34 -6.09 6.93 -16.02
C SER A 34 -7.60 7.11 -16.03
N LEU A 35 -8.33 6.35 -15.20
CA LEU A 35 -9.78 6.44 -15.05
C LEU A 35 -10.20 7.81 -14.48
N ILE A 36 -9.51 8.25 -13.44
CA ILE A 36 -9.79 9.54 -12.78
C ILE A 36 -9.49 10.71 -13.70
N LEU A 37 -8.39 10.66 -14.48
CA LEU A 37 -8.11 11.69 -15.49
C LEU A 37 -9.24 11.82 -16.52
N LYS A 38 -9.86 10.71 -16.92
CA LYS A 38 -11.02 10.74 -17.82
C LYS A 38 -12.24 11.39 -17.13
N ALA A 39 -12.48 11.09 -15.86
CA ALA A 39 -13.55 11.68 -15.08
C ALA A 39 -13.38 13.20 -14.92
N VAL A 40 -12.18 13.65 -14.52
CA VAL A 40 -11.88 15.07 -14.27
C VAL A 40 -11.89 15.90 -15.56
N ASN A 41 -11.35 15.36 -16.66
CA ASN A 41 -11.23 16.08 -17.94
C ASN A 41 -12.38 15.82 -18.91
N GLY A 42 -13.32 14.95 -18.56
CA GLY A 42 -14.43 14.58 -19.40
C GLY A 42 -15.48 15.68 -19.51
N THR A 43 -16.02 15.87 -20.73
CA THR A 43 -17.16 16.77 -20.98
C THR A 43 -18.50 16.15 -20.55
N ASN A 44 -18.55 14.82 -20.40
CA ASN A 44 -19.72 14.07 -19.93
C ASN A 44 -19.50 13.64 -18.48
N ASN A 45 -19.85 14.52 -17.57
CA ASN A 45 -19.79 14.26 -16.13
C ASN A 45 -21.21 14.09 -15.56
N ASP A 46 -22.05 13.36 -16.30
CA ASP A 46 -23.39 13.01 -15.84
C ASP A 46 -23.35 11.92 -14.76
N GLU A 47 -24.45 11.77 -14.05
CA GLU A 47 -24.58 10.80 -12.96
C GLU A 47 -24.30 9.37 -13.42
N THR A 48 -24.73 9.00 -14.62
CA THR A 48 -24.51 7.66 -15.19
C THR A 48 -23.01 7.39 -15.37
N SER A 49 -22.27 8.34 -15.93
CA SER A 49 -20.81 8.23 -16.12
C SER A 49 -20.09 8.15 -14.79
N ARG A 50 -20.46 8.95 -13.80
CA ARG A 50 -19.86 8.89 -12.45
C ARG A 50 -20.13 7.55 -11.76
N ASN A 51 -21.31 6.99 -11.91
CA ASN A 51 -21.65 5.66 -11.38
C ASN A 51 -20.77 4.57 -12.00
N ILE A 52 -20.55 4.60 -13.32
CA ILE A 52 -19.65 3.65 -14.02
C ILE A 52 -18.23 3.79 -13.49
N PHE A 53 -17.74 5.03 -13.29
CA PHE A 53 -16.41 5.25 -12.72
C PHE A 53 -16.32 4.72 -11.29
N SER A 54 -17.34 4.96 -10.46
CA SER A 54 -17.39 4.47 -9.08
C SER A 54 -17.42 2.94 -9.01
N GLU A 55 -18.20 2.27 -9.86
CA GLU A 55 -18.23 0.80 -9.94
C GLU A 55 -16.88 0.22 -10.38
N THR A 56 -16.24 0.83 -11.39
CA THR A 56 -14.92 0.41 -11.86
C THR A 56 -13.87 0.57 -10.76
N LEU A 57 -13.95 1.67 -10.02
CA LEU A 57 -13.06 1.94 -8.89
C LEU A 57 -13.27 0.93 -7.76
N GLN A 58 -14.53 0.55 -7.47
CA GLN A 58 -14.82 -0.50 -6.48
C GLN A 58 -14.21 -1.85 -6.89
N GLN A 59 -14.35 -2.26 -8.13
CA GLN A 59 -13.74 -3.49 -8.64
C GLN A 59 -12.21 -3.46 -8.52
N THR A 60 -11.61 -2.31 -8.77
CA THR A 60 -10.17 -2.14 -8.61
C THR A 60 -9.74 -2.19 -7.15
N LYS A 61 -10.50 -1.58 -6.23
CA LYS A 61 -10.27 -1.70 -4.77
C LYS A 61 -10.32 -3.16 -4.33
N ASP A 62 -11.30 -3.92 -4.78
CA ASP A 62 -11.41 -5.35 -4.47
C ASP A 62 -10.19 -6.12 -4.96
N GLY A 63 -9.68 -5.78 -6.16
CA GLY A 63 -8.44 -6.31 -6.69
C GLY A 63 -7.23 -5.96 -5.84
N VAL A 64 -7.08 -4.71 -5.44
CA VAL A 64 -5.99 -4.24 -4.55
C VAL A 64 -6.03 -4.98 -3.22
N LEU A 65 -7.20 -5.10 -2.57
CA LEU A 65 -7.34 -5.84 -1.30
C LEU A 65 -6.94 -7.30 -1.45
N LYS A 66 -7.30 -7.92 -2.58
CA LYS A 66 -6.90 -9.30 -2.90
C LYS A 66 -5.38 -9.41 -3.05
N SER A 67 -4.74 -8.49 -3.76
CA SER A 67 -3.28 -8.47 -3.94
C SER A 67 -2.55 -8.19 -2.62
N LEU A 68 -3.07 -7.30 -1.77
CA LEU A 68 -2.53 -7.06 -0.41
C LEU A 68 -2.54 -8.33 0.46
N ASN A 69 -3.52 -9.22 0.24
CA ASN A 69 -3.66 -10.51 0.92
C ASN A 69 -3.15 -11.70 0.10
N ALA A 70 -2.30 -11.46 -0.91
CA ALA A 70 -1.74 -12.52 -1.72
C ALA A 70 -0.88 -13.49 -0.88
N VAL A 71 -0.98 -14.78 -1.24
CA VAL A 71 -0.33 -15.89 -0.53
C VAL A 71 0.63 -16.59 -1.48
N ASN A 72 1.82 -16.90 -1.00
CA ASN A 72 2.79 -17.78 -1.67
C ASN A 72 3.26 -18.85 -0.66
N LEU A 73 3.19 -20.13 -1.04
CA LEU A 73 3.58 -21.25 -0.19
C LEU A 73 2.96 -21.16 1.23
N ASP A 74 1.66 -20.94 1.31
CA ASP A 74 0.87 -20.81 2.55
C ASP A 74 1.28 -19.64 3.47
N LYS A 75 1.97 -18.63 2.93
CA LYS A 75 2.35 -17.42 3.65
C LYS A 75 1.84 -16.18 2.94
N TYR A 76 1.33 -15.23 3.71
CA TYR A 76 1.00 -13.90 3.19
C TYR A 76 2.28 -13.16 2.78
N ILE A 77 2.32 -12.66 1.56
CA ILE A 77 3.52 -12.02 0.97
C ILE A 77 3.75 -10.65 1.63
N LEU A 78 2.69 -9.87 1.83
CA LEU A 78 2.74 -8.48 2.30
C LEU A 78 2.22 -8.30 3.75
N GLY A 79 2.12 -9.38 4.50
CA GLY A 79 1.58 -9.41 5.87
C GLY A 79 2.60 -9.21 7.00
N GLY A 80 3.84 -8.86 6.68
CA GLY A 80 4.94 -8.90 7.63
C GLY A 80 5.30 -10.35 7.97
N VAL A 81 5.37 -10.68 9.27
CA VAL A 81 5.58 -12.07 9.73
C VAL A 81 4.26 -12.81 9.95
N ASN A 82 3.12 -12.20 9.57
CA ASN A 82 1.81 -12.82 9.68
C ASN A 82 1.61 -13.86 8.58
N ASN A 83 1.50 -15.11 8.97
CA ASN A 83 1.24 -16.23 8.05
C ASN A 83 0.01 -17.07 8.43
N LYS A 84 -0.79 -16.62 9.41
CA LYS A 84 -1.91 -17.40 9.97
C LYS A 84 -3.27 -16.72 9.82
N THR A 85 -3.31 -15.39 9.87
CA THR A 85 -4.55 -14.61 9.80
C THR A 85 -4.44 -13.62 8.66
N THR A 86 -5.56 -13.29 8.04
CA THR A 86 -5.62 -12.29 6.96
C THR A 86 -5.05 -10.95 7.44
N PRO A 87 -3.94 -10.46 6.88
CA PRO A 87 -3.28 -9.26 7.39
C PRO A 87 -4.04 -7.98 7.08
N TYR A 88 -4.70 -7.89 5.92
CA TYR A 88 -5.46 -6.71 5.51
C TYR A 88 -6.94 -7.00 5.57
N THR A 89 -7.65 -6.28 6.44
CA THR A 89 -9.08 -6.43 6.68
C THR A 89 -9.80 -5.10 6.59
N LEU A 90 -11.10 -5.13 6.39
CA LEU A 90 -11.96 -3.94 6.41
C LEU A 90 -12.86 -4.00 7.64
N ASP A 91 -13.14 -2.84 8.23
CA ASP A 91 -14.21 -2.69 9.19
C ASP A 91 -15.58 -2.49 8.47
N GLU A 92 -16.65 -2.33 9.24
CA GLU A 92 -18.00 -2.13 8.71
C GLU A 92 -18.14 -0.81 7.92
N ALA A 93 -17.29 0.17 8.18
CA ALA A 93 -17.25 1.44 7.46
C ALA A 93 -16.38 1.41 6.20
N GLY A 94 -15.67 0.30 5.95
CA GLY A 94 -14.76 0.13 4.81
C GLY A 94 -13.35 0.66 5.04
N ASN A 95 -12.97 0.97 6.29
CA ASN A 95 -11.61 1.35 6.62
C ASN A 95 -10.67 0.15 6.58
N LEU A 96 -9.48 0.36 6.04
CA LEU A 96 -8.46 -0.68 5.91
C LEU A 96 -7.63 -0.80 7.19
N PHE A 97 -7.47 -2.03 7.65
CA PHE A 97 -6.63 -2.40 8.79
C PHE A 97 -5.48 -3.30 8.33
N PHE A 98 -4.32 -3.08 8.89
CA PHE A 98 -3.14 -3.92 8.74
C PHE A 98 -2.81 -4.57 10.08
N ASN A 99 -2.89 -5.91 10.14
CA ASN A 99 -2.68 -6.68 11.38
C ASN A 99 -3.45 -6.11 12.59
N GLY A 100 -4.68 -5.66 12.37
CA GLY A 100 -5.58 -5.16 13.41
C GLY A 100 -5.45 -3.67 13.75
N VAL A 101 -4.59 -2.92 13.07
CA VAL A 101 -4.42 -1.46 13.25
C VAL A 101 -4.89 -0.73 11.98
N ASN A 102 -5.70 0.33 12.14
CA ASN A 102 -6.10 1.16 11.01
C ASN A 102 -4.85 1.75 10.34
N VAL A 103 -4.76 1.61 9.02
CA VAL A 103 -3.57 2.07 8.27
C VAL A 103 -3.31 3.57 8.41
N ASP A 104 -4.35 4.36 8.66
CA ASP A 104 -4.25 5.81 8.84
C ASP A 104 -3.67 6.22 10.19
N ASP A 105 -3.77 5.34 11.20
CA ASP A 105 -3.23 5.53 12.55
C ASP A 105 -1.78 5.04 12.70
N ILE A 106 -1.21 4.48 11.63
CA ILE A 106 0.15 3.94 11.65
C ILE A 106 1.17 5.04 11.39
N SER A 107 2.24 5.03 12.18
CA SER A 107 3.47 5.82 11.98
C SER A 107 4.69 4.91 11.90
N PHE A 108 5.81 5.44 11.38
CA PHE A 108 7.07 4.70 11.31
C PHE A 108 8.17 5.51 11.99
N THR A 109 8.77 4.96 13.04
CA THR A 109 9.81 5.62 13.84
C THR A 109 10.87 4.60 14.24
N ASP A 110 12.14 4.95 14.04
CA ASP A 110 13.29 4.11 14.41
C ASP A 110 13.23 2.66 13.85
N GLY A 111 12.71 2.52 12.62
CA GLY A 111 12.62 1.23 11.96
C GLY A 111 11.43 0.37 12.38
N VAL A 112 10.46 0.93 13.10
CA VAL A 112 9.31 0.22 13.66
C VAL A 112 7.99 0.92 13.26
N TYR A 113 6.99 0.14 12.87
CA TYR A 113 5.62 0.62 12.68
C TYR A 113 4.91 0.68 14.04
N LEU A 114 4.34 1.83 14.36
CA LEU A 114 3.66 2.10 15.63
C LEU A 114 2.20 2.46 15.38
N ASP A 115 1.33 2.04 16.29
CA ASP A 115 -0.07 2.49 16.35
C ASP A 115 -0.18 3.89 16.98
N GLU A 116 -1.40 4.43 17.08
CA GLU A 116 -1.69 5.73 17.70
C GLU A 116 -1.26 5.85 19.17
N ASN A 117 -1.13 4.72 19.87
CA ASN A 117 -0.72 4.64 21.26
C ASN A 117 0.80 4.46 21.44
N GLY A 118 1.54 4.39 20.32
CA GLY A 118 2.99 4.15 20.33
C GLY A 118 3.37 2.69 20.53
N ASN A 119 2.43 1.74 20.42
CA ASN A 119 2.74 0.32 20.46
C ASN A 119 3.11 -0.17 19.06
N GLN A 120 4.02 -1.14 19.00
CA GLN A 120 4.37 -1.75 17.73
C GLN A 120 3.16 -2.42 17.09
N VAL A 121 2.93 -2.16 15.79
CA VAL A 121 1.92 -2.85 14.99
C VAL A 121 2.23 -4.35 15.00
N PRO A 122 1.27 -5.20 15.39
CA PRO A 122 1.49 -6.63 15.50
C PRO A 122 2.01 -7.24 14.18
N LEU A 123 2.95 -8.17 14.28
CA LEU A 123 3.48 -8.96 13.17
C LEU A 123 4.11 -8.13 12.02
N SER A 124 4.34 -6.85 12.21
CA SER A 124 4.98 -5.97 11.22
C SER A 124 6.51 -6.03 11.22
N LYS A 125 7.08 -6.83 12.11
CA LYS A 125 8.54 -6.96 12.30
C LYS A 125 9.21 -7.46 11.02
N GLU A 126 10.32 -6.82 10.66
CA GLU A 126 11.21 -7.30 9.60
C GLU A 126 12.01 -8.52 10.08
N THR A 127 12.08 -9.55 9.25
CA THR A 127 12.94 -10.72 9.46
C THR A 127 13.98 -10.81 8.36
N TYR A 128 15.17 -11.29 8.72
CA TYR A 128 16.32 -11.37 7.83
C TYR A 128 16.95 -12.76 7.87
N ILE A 129 17.55 -13.17 6.76
CA ILE A 129 18.29 -14.42 6.64
C ILE A 129 19.71 -14.16 6.16
N ASP A 130 20.67 -14.88 6.74
CA ASP A 130 22.02 -14.98 6.22
C ASP A 130 22.07 -16.02 5.09
N ILE A 131 22.55 -15.60 3.93
CA ILE A 131 22.76 -16.47 2.76
C ILE A 131 24.19 -17.06 2.72
N GLY A 132 24.91 -17.07 3.86
CA GLY A 132 26.24 -17.68 3.98
C GLY A 132 27.42 -16.73 3.77
N LEU A 133 27.15 -15.41 3.65
CA LEU A 133 28.21 -14.40 3.62
C LEU A 133 28.66 -13.98 5.02
N GLY A 134 27.99 -14.50 6.05
CA GLY A 134 28.18 -14.14 7.46
C GLY A 134 27.55 -12.80 7.81
N LEU A 135 26.70 -12.79 8.83
CA LEU A 135 26.15 -11.56 9.36
C LEU A 135 27.27 -10.74 10.01
N ARG A 136 27.47 -9.53 9.51
CA ARG A 136 28.38 -8.57 10.15
C ARG A 136 27.61 -7.76 11.20
N MET A 137 28.16 -7.75 12.41
CA MET A 137 27.60 -6.98 13.52
C MET A 137 28.19 -5.58 13.55
N HIS A 138 27.36 -4.59 13.89
CA HIS A 138 27.77 -3.24 14.24
C HIS A 138 27.22 -2.92 15.63
N GLY A 139 28.04 -3.12 16.66
CA GLY A 139 27.57 -3.14 18.05
C GLY A 139 26.62 -4.31 18.29
N ASP A 140 25.46 -4.03 18.89
CA ASP A 140 24.41 -5.02 19.17
C ASP A 140 23.47 -5.27 17.97
N ASN A 141 23.63 -4.50 16.87
CA ASN A 141 22.84 -4.64 15.65
C ASN A 141 23.63 -5.32 14.55
N PHE A 142 22.96 -6.13 13.71
CA PHE A 142 23.58 -6.65 12.50
C PHE A 142 23.53 -5.62 11.36
N ASN A 143 24.54 -5.67 10.49
CA ASN A 143 24.52 -4.85 9.28
C ASN A 143 23.52 -5.45 8.27
N LYS A 144 22.43 -4.72 8.01
CA LYS A 144 21.37 -5.13 7.07
C LYS A 144 21.89 -5.40 5.65
N ASP A 145 23.00 -4.76 5.26
CA ASP A 145 23.64 -4.99 3.95
C ASP A 145 24.26 -6.39 3.80
N THR A 146 24.34 -7.16 4.89
CA THR A 146 24.88 -8.54 4.90
C THR A 146 23.81 -9.63 5.04
N ALA A 147 22.53 -9.24 5.02
CA ALA A 147 21.40 -10.15 5.17
C ALA A 147 20.29 -9.77 4.18
N PHE A 148 19.45 -10.75 3.83
CA PHE A 148 18.28 -10.52 2.99
C PHE A 148 17.01 -10.51 3.83
N GLN A 149 16.14 -9.57 3.54
CA GLN A 149 14.85 -9.46 4.20
C GLN A 149 13.92 -10.59 3.73
N MET A 150 13.23 -11.25 4.66
CA MET A 150 12.36 -12.39 4.39
C MET A 150 10.88 -12.12 4.67
N SER A 151 10.56 -11.01 5.32
CA SER A 151 9.18 -10.59 5.59
C SER A 151 8.97 -9.15 5.16
N PHE A 152 7.83 -8.89 4.52
CA PHE A 152 7.49 -7.58 3.99
C PHE A 152 6.15 -7.10 4.56
N SER A 153 6.16 -5.91 5.16
CA SER A 153 4.95 -5.18 5.51
C SER A 153 4.55 -4.31 4.32
N GLY A 154 3.54 -4.74 3.57
CA GLY A 154 3.15 -4.11 2.31
C GLY A 154 2.77 -2.63 2.43
N ILE A 155 2.39 -2.17 3.64
CA ILE A 155 2.13 -0.75 3.92
C ILE A 155 3.36 0.15 3.67
N ALA A 156 4.58 -0.41 3.75
CA ALA A 156 5.80 0.32 3.41
C ALA A 156 5.77 0.91 1.99
N TRP A 157 5.07 0.23 1.07
CA TRP A 157 4.96 0.61 -0.33
C TRP A 157 3.58 1.15 -0.70
N THR A 158 2.52 0.62 -0.10
CA THR A 158 1.13 0.99 -0.40
C THR A 158 0.61 2.16 0.44
N GLY A 159 1.37 2.59 1.44
CA GLY A 159 1.09 3.78 2.25
C GLY A 159 0.48 3.50 3.61
N TYR A 160 0.73 4.40 4.54
CA TYR A 160 0.20 4.44 5.91
C TYR A 160 0.19 5.88 6.40
N GLY A 161 -0.58 6.13 7.47
CA GLY A 161 -0.75 7.47 8.03
C GLY A 161 -1.55 8.39 7.13
N ILE A 162 -1.62 9.64 7.51
CA ILE A 162 -2.38 10.69 6.83
C ILE A 162 -1.47 11.82 6.35
N SER A 163 -1.95 12.57 5.36
CA SER A 163 -1.34 13.80 4.86
C SER A 163 -2.42 14.81 4.53
N GLU A 164 -2.05 16.08 4.44
CA GLU A 164 -2.94 17.14 3.99
C GLU A 164 -2.88 17.30 2.48
N ILE A 165 -4.05 17.47 1.85
CA ILE A 165 -4.20 17.94 0.48
C ILE A 165 -4.92 19.28 0.48
N ASN A 166 -4.64 20.10 -0.54
CA ASN A 166 -5.29 21.38 -0.73
C ASN A 166 -5.98 21.42 -2.09
N TYR A 167 -7.19 21.92 -2.14
CA TYR A 167 -7.93 22.12 -3.37
C TYR A 167 -8.96 23.26 -3.20
N THR A 168 -9.45 23.78 -4.31
CA THR A 168 -10.58 24.72 -4.30
C THR A 168 -11.85 23.92 -4.49
N ASP A 169 -12.80 24.03 -3.57
CA ASP A 169 -14.06 23.31 -3.66
C ASP A 169 -14.97 23.85 -4.79
N LYS A 170 -16.13 23.22 -4.97
CA LYS A 170 -17.13 23.63 -5.97
C LYS A 170 -17.75 25.02 -5.73
N ASN A 171 -17.57 25.60 -4.54
CA ASN A 171 -18.05 26.94 -4.18
C ASN A 171 -16.98 28.01 -4.41
N GLY A 172 -15.75 27.61 -4.70
CA GLY A 172 -14.60 28.50 -4.87
C GLY A 172 -13.80 28.75 -3.60
N ASP A 173 -14.08 28.00 -2.52
CA ASP A 173 -13.38 28.11 -1.25
C ASP A 173 -12.15 27.20 -1.21
N GLU A 174 -11.04 27.71 -0.68
CA GLU A 174 -9.84 26.92 -0.44
C GLU A 174 -10.07 25.95 0.73
N VAL A 175 -9.85 24.68 0.48
CA VAL A 175 -10.02 23.58 1.45
C VAL A 175 -8.70 22.89 1.69
N THR A 176 -8.38 22.65 2.98
CA THR A 176 -7.33 21.73 3.42
C THR A 176 -8.01 20.51 4.04
N GLU A 177 -7.72 19.33 3.52
CA GLU A 177 -8.32 18.07 3.96
C GLU A 177 -7.22 17.08 4.35
N GLU A 178 -7.37 16.40 5.51
CA GLU A 178 -6.55 15.25 5.87
C GLU A 178 -7.04 14.02 5.12
N VAL A 179 -6.13 13.35 4.42
CA VAL A 179 -6.43 12.15 3.63
C VAL A 179 -5.43 11.04 3.94
N SER A 180 -5.87 9.81 3.77
CA SER A 180 -5.01 8.65 3.88
C SER A 180 -3.84 8.69 2.89
N ASN A 181 -2.71 8.13 3.30
CA ASN A 181 -1.60 7.83 2.41
C ASN A 181 -1.70 6.43 1.78
N ASN A 182 -2.63 5.59 2.25
CA ASN A 182 -2.80 4.24 1.71
C ASN A 182 -3.59 4.26 0.40
N VAL A 183 -3.08 3.59 -0.63
CA VAL A 183 -3.70 3.57 -1.98
C VAL A 183 -5.14 3.06 -1.96
N TYR A 184 -5.47 2.06 -1.13
CA TYR A 184 -6.84 1.56 -1.00
C TYR A 184 -7.78 2.62 -0.43
N GLN A 185 -7.37 3.29 0.65
CA GLN A 185 -8.14 4.35 1.30
C GLN A 185 -8.28 5.60 0.42
N ILE A 186 -7.23 5.97 -0.33
CA ILE A 186 -7.31 7.07 -1.31
C ILE A 186 -8.39 6.76 -2.36
N MET A 187 -8.47 5.52 -2.84
CA MET A 187 -9.51 5.09 -3.77
C MET A 187 -10.92 5.20 -3.14
N SER A 188 -11.07 4.96 -1.84
CA SER A 188 -12.32 5.15 -1.12
C SER A 188 -12.73 6.64 -1.11
N SER A 189 -11.80 7.54 -0.82
CA SER A 189 -12.05 8.99 -0.89
C SER A 189 -12.35 9.47 -2.31
N MET A 190 -11.75 8.84 -3.34
CA MET A 190 -12.09 9.13 -4.74
C MET A 190 -13.53 8.72 -5.09
N GLN A 191 -14.03 7.60 -4.54
CA GLN A 191 -15.43 7.20 -4.73
C GLN A 191 -16.39 8.24 -4.12
N GLU A 192 -16.10 8.71 -2.91
CA GLU A 192 -16.87 9.78 -2.27
C GLU A 192 -16.89 11.05 -3.13
N ALA A 193 -15.73 11.49 -3.62
CA ALA A 193 -15.63 12.67 -4.49
C ALA A 193 -16.43 12.52 -5.79
N LEU A 194 -16.48 11.31 -6.37
CA LEU A 194 -17.34 11.00 -7.55
C LEU A 194 -18.81 11.09 -7.20
N GLU A 195 -19.24 10.55 -6.06
CA GLU A 195 -20.63 10.60 -5.59
C GLU A 195 -21.08 12.04 -5.32
N GLU A 196 -20.21 12.84 -4.71
CA GLU A 196 -20.44 14.25 -4.41
C GLU A 196 -20.31 15.17 -5.64
N ASN A 197 -19.83 14.62 -6.77
CA ASN A 197 -19.50 15.38 -7.97
C ASN A 197 -18.48 16.51 -7.71
N ASP A 198 -17.50 16.24 -6.83
CA ASP A 198 -16.41 17.17 -6.54
C ASP A 198 -15.16 16.81 -7.35
N MET A 199 -15.09 17.35 -8.56
CA MET A 199 -13.99 17.05 -9.49
C MET A 199 -12.66 17.69 -9.07
N ASN A 200 -12.70 18.79 -8.33
CA ASN A 200 -11.49 19.42 -7.81
C ASN A 200 -10.87 18.57 -6.69
N ARG A 201 -11.68 18.10 -5.75
CA ARG A 201 -11.27 17.12 -4.73
C ARG A 201 -10.73 15.86 -5.37
N LEU A 202 -11.44 15.34 -6.37
CA LEU A 202 -11.02 14.13 -7.12
C LEU A 202 -9.65 14.32 -7.80
N GLY A 203 -9.41 15.48 -8.41
CA GLY A 203 -8.12 15.83 -9.01
C GLY A 203 -6.99 15.89 -7.99
N ALA A 204 -7.23 16.51 -6.83
CA ALA A 204 -6.26 16.60 -5.75
C ALA A 204 -5.93 15.21 -5.15
N LEU A 205 -6.93 14.34 -4.99
CA LEU A 205 -6.73 12.95 -4.56
C LEU A 205 -5.92 12.15 -5.59
N ASN A 206 -6.12 12.40 -6.88
CA ASN A 206 -5.36 11.75 -7.95
C ASN A 206 -3.88 12.18 -7.93
N ASP A 207 -3.58 13.44 -7.68
CA ASP A 207 -2.23 13.95 -7.52
C ASP A 207 -1.56 13.36 -6.27
N HIS A 208 -2.32 13.19 -5.18
CA HIS A 208 -1.85 12.51 -3.97
C HIS A 208 -1.56 11.03 -4.22
N MET A 209 -2.43 10.33 -4.97
CA MET A 209 -2.22 8.93 -5.38
C MET A 209 -0.93 8.74 -6.16
N LYS A 210 -0.54 9.69 -7.02
CA LYS A 210 0.72 9.62 -7.78
C LYS A 210 1.94 9.54 -6.88
N LYS A 211 1.94 10.22 -5.74
CA LYS A 211 3.04 10.16 -4.77
C LYS A 211 3.18 8.75 -4.18
N GLN A 212 2.06 8.09 -3.89
CA GLN A 212 2.06 6.71 -3.40
C GLN A 212 2.46 5.73 -4.50
N TYR A 213 2.05 5.97 -5.74
CA TYR A 213 2.49 5.20 -6.90
C TYR A 213 4.02 5.21 -7.06
N ASP A 214 4.67 6.38 -6.90
CA ASP A 214 6.12 6.48 -6.93
C ASP A 214 6.79 5.63 -5.84
N THR A 215 6.16 5.52 -4.67
CA THR A 215 6.63 4.65 -3.58
C THR A 215 6.53 3.17 -3.95
N ILE A 216 5.45 2.76 -4.60
CA ILE A 216 5.30 1.39 -5.12
C ILE A 216 6.36 1.07 -6.17
N LEU A 217 6.61 1.98 -7.12
CA LEU A 217 7.65 1.80 -8.14
C LEU A 217 9.05 1.67 -7.54
N LYS A 218 9.36 2.44 -6.49
CA LYS A 218 10.62 2.27 -5.74
C LYS A 218 10.72 0.89 -5.10
N GLY A 219 9.63 0.41 -4.48
CA GLY A 219 9.58 -0.93 -3.91
C GLY A 219 9.83 -2.02 -4.94
N ILE A 220 9.24 -1.93 -6.13
CA ILE A 220 9.48 -2.85 -7.24
C ILE A 220 10.96 -2.83 -7.65
N ALA A 221 11.57 -1.64 -7.77
CA ALA A 221 12.98 -1.51 -8.12
C ALA A 221 13.94 -2.00 -7.03
N GLU A 222 13.54 -1.97 -5.76
CA GLU A 222 14.33 -2.48 -4.63
C GLU A 222 14.27 -4.01 -4.54
N LEU A 223 13.18 -4.63 -5.01
CA LEU A 223 12.97 -6.09 -4.97
C LEU A 223 13.56 -6.81 -6.19
N GLY A 224 13.58 -6.18 -7.36
CA GLY A 224 14.17 -6.70 -8.61
C GLY A 224 15.66 -6.42 -8.69
#